data_a53801e356cc155bf274e577c9393faf
#
_entry.id   a53801e356cc155bf274e577c9393faf
#
_cell.length_a   1.000
_cell.length_b   1.000
_cell.length_c   1.000
_cell.angle_alpha   90.00
_cell.angle_beta   90.00
_cell.angle_gamma   90.00
#
_symmetry.space_group_name_H-M   'P 1'
#
loop_
_entity.id
_entity.type
_entity.pdbx_description
1 polymer ?
#
loop_
_entity_poly.entity_id
_entity_poly.type
_entity_poly.pdbx_seq_one_letter_code
_entity_poly.pdbx_strand_id
1 'polypeptide(L)'
;RDVERSRGLGDVYKRQYVRNAIKELGIEAPNLHIMPPQNYLFFGYLINKAKGIITDSGNVAEEATFLGIPCITLNTYAEHPETWRMGTNELVGEDPVLLAKAMDTLMKGEWKRGELPERWDGRTAERIVQILTSK
;
A
#
# COMPACT_ATOMS: atom_id res chain seq x y z
N ARG A 1 19.72 13.10 10.17
CA ARG A 1 18.96 13.07 11.46
C ARG A 1 17.66 13.87 11.40
N ASP A 2 17.64 14.99 10.68
CA ASP A 2 16.45 15.86 10.58
C ASP A 2 15.36 15.35 9.62
N VAL A 3 15.73 14.55 8.63
CA VAL A 3 14.78 13.96 7.66
C VAL A 3 13.87 12.88 8.29
N GLU A 4 14.38 12.12 9.25
CA GLU A 4 13.55 11.14 9.99
C GLU A 4 12.54 11.80 10.92
N ARG A 5 12.90 12.93 11.56
CA ARG A 5 11.99 13.69 12.41
C ARG A 5 10.86 14.35 11.60
N SER A 6 11.15 14.85 10.41
CA SER A 6 10.13 15.47 9.55
C SER A 6 9.14 14.44 9.01
N ARG A 7 9.57 13.22 8.71
CA ARG A 7 8.66 12.13 8.30
C ARG A 7 7.70 11.74 9.43
N GLY A 8 8.19 11.61 10.66
CA GLY A 8 7.33 11.28 11.81
C GLY A 8 6.28 12.35 12.11
N LEU A 9 6.64 13.64 12.02
CA LEU A 9 5.70 14.75 12.23
C LEU A 9 4.66 14.85 11.11
N GLY A 10 5.04 14.62 9.87
CA GLY A 10 4.13 14.60 8.72
C GLY A 10 3.08 13.49 8.83
N ASP A 11 3.48 12.31 9.27
CA ASP A 11 2.57 11.18 9.48
C ASP A 11 1.56 11.43 10.61
N VAL A 12 2.01 12.00 11.73
CA VAL A 12 1.12 12.36 12.86
C VAL A 12 0.10 13.39 12.41
N TYR A 13 0.48 14.40 11.65
CA TYR A 13 -0.40 15.43 11.13
C TYR A 13 -1.44 14.87 10.16
N LYS A 14 -1.03 14.07 9.18
CA LYS A 14 -1.94 13.43 8.21
C LYS A 14 -2.99 12.56 8.91
N ARG A 15 -2.58 11.76 9.88
CA ARG A 15 -3.49 10.88 10.65
C ARG A 15 -4.49 11.67 11.47
N GLN A 16 -4.08 12.79 12.07
CA GLN A 16 -4.97 13.66 12.81
C GLN A 16 -5.99 14.34 11.88
N TYR A 17 -5.55 14.76 10.69
CA TYR A 17 -6.42 15.32 9.67
C TYR A 17 -7.52 14.33 9.24
N VAL A 18 -7.16 13.10 8.93
CA VAL A 18 -8.14 12.05 8.56
C VAL A 18 -9.13 11.79 9.70
N ARG A 19 -8.67 11.70 10.94
CA ARG A 19 -9.56 11.52 12.11
C ARG A 19 -10.53 12.68 12.28
N ASN A 20 -10.06 13.91 12.09
CA ASN A 20 -10.90 15.09 12.17
C ASN A 20 -11.94 15.10 11.04
N ALA A 21 -11.52 14.79 9.80
CA ALA A 21 -12.43 14.70 8.66
C ALA A 21 -13.53 13.63 8.86
N ILE A 22 -13.20 12.47 9.40
CA ILE A 22 -14.19 11.42 9.74
C ILE A 22 -15.21 11.95 10.74
N LYS A 23 -14.77 12.67 11.77
CA LYS A 23 -15.66 13.27 12.76
C LYS A 23 -16.54 14.38 12.19
N GLU A 24 -15.94 15.29 11.41
CA GLU A 24 -16.65 16.42 10.79
C GLU A 24 -17.70 15.95 9.78
N LEU A 25 -17.41 14.88 9.05
CA LEU A 25 -18.34 14.27 8.09
C LEU A 25 -19.37 13.35 8.75
N GLY A 26 -19.29 13.12 10.08
CA GLY A 26 -20.20 12.25 10.78
C GLY A 26 -20.18 10.79 10.28
N ILE A 27 -19.03 10.32 9.80
CA ILE A 27 -18.90 8.97 9.25
C ILE A 27 -18.89 7.97 10.41
N GLU A 28 -20.00 7.26 10.58
CA GLU A 28 -20.15 6.18 11.54
C GLU A 28 -20.56 4.90 10.82
N ALA A 29 -19.81 3.83 11.04
CA ALA A 29 -20.14 2.51 10.54
C ALA A 29 -19.75 1.47 11.58
N PRO A 30 -20.60 0.46 11.84
CA PRO A 30 -20.35 -0.55 12.91
C PRO A 30 -19.06 -1.36 12.68
N ASN A 31 -18.58 -1.41 11.45
CA ASN A 31 -17.37 -2.13 11.05
C ASN A 31 -16.17 -1.22 10.79
N LEU A 32 -16.27 0.08 11.09
CA LEU A 32 -15.16 1.01 10.95
C LEU A 32 -14.30 1.02 12.21
N HIS A 33 -13.08 0.52 12.11
CA HIS A 33 -12.12 0.46 13.22
C HIS A 33 -10.97 1.43 12.97
N ILE A 34 -10.92 2.53 13.75
CA ILE A 34 -9.83 3.49 13.69
C ILE A 34 -8.78 3.09 14.70
N MET A 35 -7.63 2.62 14.22
CA MET A 35 -6.54 2.14 15.04
C MET A 35 -5.42 3.18 15.19
N PRO A 36 -4.68 3.18 16.32
CA PRO A 36 -3.44 3.91 16.42
C PRO A 36 -2.39 3.33 15.46
N PRO A 37 -1.26 4.06 15.22
CA PRO A 37 -0.13 3.53 14.46
C PRO A 37 0.30 2.17 15.01
N GLN A 38 0.49 1.22 14.11
CA GLN A 38 0.93 -0.12 14.44
C GLN A 38 2.43 -0.27 14.15
N ASN A 39 3.09 -1.20 14.83
CA ASN A 39 4.45 -1.58 14.47
C ASN A 39 4.47 -2.33 13.13
N TYR A 40 5.63 -2.40 12.50
CA TYR A 40 5.81 -2.99 11.17
C TYR A 40 5.31 -4.44 11.08
N LEU A 41 5.65 -5.27 12.06
CA LEU A 41 5.27 -6.70 12.05
C LEU A 41 3.75 -6.90 12.16
N PHE A 42 3.10 -6.14 13.04
CA PHE A 42 1.66 -6.21 13.18
C PHE A 42 0.94 -5.63 11.95
N PHE A 43 1.45 -4.55 11.38
CA PHE A 43 0.93 -3.99 10.14
C PHE A 43 1.05 -4.97 8.99
N GLY A 44 2.21 -5.62 8.81
CA GLY A 44 2.40 -6.69 7.82
C GLY A 44 1.45 -7.87 8.02
N TYR A 45 1.17 -8.25 9.27
CA TYR A 45 0.16 -9.26 9.58
C TYR A 45 -1.23 -8.82 9.12
N LEU A 46 -1.62 -7.57 9.36
CA LEU A 46 -2.91 -7.03 8.92
C LEU A 46 -3.02 -7.04 7.40
N ILE A 47 -1.98 -6.60 6.68
CA ILE A 47 -1.90 -6.65 5.22
C ILE A 47 -2.14 -8.09 4.74
N ASN A 48 -1.40 -9.04 5.27
CA ASN A 48 -1.47 -10.45 4.87
C ASN A 48 -2.85 -11.10 5.13
N LYS A 49 -3.65 -10.56 6.04
CA LYS A 49 -5.00 -11.04 6.35
C LYS A 49 -6.10 -10.21 5.69
N ALA A 50 -5.76 -9.11 5.07
CA ALA A 50 -6.73 -8.24 4.40
C ALA A 50 -7.28 -8.91 3.13
N LYS A 51 -8.55 -8.65 2.84
CA LYS A 51 -9.17 -9.00 1.55
C LYS A 51 -8.66 -8.09 0.42
N GLY A 52 -8.27 -6.88 0.79
CA GLY A 52 -7.68 -5.89 -0.08
C GLY A 52 -7.25 -4.67 0.72
N ILE A 53 -6.47 -3.80 0.09
CA ILE A 53 -5.86 -2.62 0.69
C ILE A 53 -6.18 -1.41 -0.17
N ILE A 54 -6.48 -0.27 0.49
CA ILE A 54 -6.58 1.04 -0.16
C ILE A 54 -5.53 1.93 0.47
N THR A 55 -4.64 2.50 -0.34
CA THR A 55 -3.49 3.26 0.16
C THR A 55 -3.05 4.35 -0.83
N ASP A 56 -2.34 5.35 -0.34
CA ASP A 56 -1.58 6.31 -1.14
C ASP A 56 -0.06 6.06 -1.05
N SER A 57 0.36 5.00 -0.34
CA SER A 57 1.76 4.67 -0.11
C SER A 57 2.30 3.66 -1.12
N GLY A 58 3.39 4.03 -1.81
CA GLY A 58 4.13 3.13 -2.71
C GLY A 58 4.66 1.89 -2.01
N ASN A 59 5.23 2.04 -0.82
CA ASN A 59 5.76 0.91 -0.04
C ASN A 59 4.68 -0.11 0.33
N VAL A 60 3.48 0.34 0.68
CA VAL A 60 2.36 -0.56 0.98
C VAL A 60 1.90 -1.31 -0.27
N ALA A 61 1.93 -0.66 -1.45
CA ALA A 61 1.63 -1.32 -2.72
C ALA A 61 2.67 -2.39 -3.09
N GLU A 62 3.96 -2.18 -2.75
CA GLU A 62 5.00 -3.19 -2.90
C GLU A 62 4.76 -4.39 -1.98
N GLU A 63 4.51 -4.14 -0.69
CA GLU A 63 4.23 -5.20 0.29
C GLU A 63 2.98 -6.00 -0.10
N ALA A 64 1.92 -5.33 -0.56
CA ALA A 64 0.72 -5.98 -1.07
C ALA A 64 1.01 -6.86 -2.28
N THR A 65 1.80 -6.37 -3.24
CA THR A 65 2.23 -7.12 -4.42
C THR A 65 3.04 -8.36 -4.03
N PHE A 66 3.99 -8.20 -3.10
CA PHE A 66 4.80 -9.31 -2.59
C PHE A 66 3.96 -10.40 -1.92
N LEU A 67 2.94 -10.00 -1.18
CA LEU A 67 2.02 -10.91 -0.49
C LEU A 67 0.87 -11.42 -1.36
N GLY A 68 0.75 -10.95 -2.60
CA GLY A 68 -0.34 -11.31 -3.50
C GLY A 68 -1.71 -10.75 -3.08
N ILE A 69 -1.73 -9.68 -2.27
CA ILE A 69 -2.95 -9.06 -1.76
C ILE A 69 -3.43 -7.97 -2.72
N PRO A 70 -4.72 -7.93 -3.10
CA PRO A 70 -5.31 -6.86 -3.88
C PRO A 70 -5.02 -5.48 -3.30
N CYS A 71 -4.55 -4.53 -4.13
CA CYS A 71 -4.21 -3.19 -3.70
C CYS A 71 -4.82 -2.14 -4.63
N ILE A 72 -5.44 -1.13 -4.04
CA ILE A 72 -5.96 0.05 -4.73
C ILE A 72 -5.12 1.25 -4.29
N THR A 73 -4.43 1.90 -5.23
CA THR A 73 -3.63 3.08 -4.95
C THR A 73 -4.35 4.36 -5.36
N LEU A 74 -4.50 5.28 -4.40
CA LEU A 74 -5.15 6.59 -4.57
C LEU A 74 -4.25 7.63 -5.25
N ASN A 75 -3.28 7.19 -6.05
CA ASN A 75 -2.40 8.01 -6.86
C ASN A 75 -2.59 7.71 -8.34
N THR A 76 -2.29 8.67 -9.20
CA THR A 76 -2.28 8.52 -10.65
C THR A 76 -0.96 7.98 -11.18
N TYR A 77 0.02 7.80 -10.32
CA TYR A 77 1.36 7.27 -10.62
C TYR A 77 1.77 6.23 -9.60
N ALA A 78 2.71 5.38 -9.96
CA ALA A 78 3.37 4.46 -9.06
C ALA A 78 4.87 4.74 -9.03
N GLU A 79 5.44 4.81 -7.82
CA GLU A 79 6.90 4.87 -7.63
C GLU A 79 7.58 3.61 -8.18
N HIS A 80 6.89 2.48 -8.06
CA HIS A 80 7.31 1.16 -8.54
C HIS A 80 6.30 0.63 -9.58
N PRO A 81 6.52 0.90 -10.88
CA PRO A 81 5.58 0.53 -11.95
C PRO A 81 5.25 -0.97 -12.01
N GLU A 82 6.15 -1.83 -11.55
CA GLU A 82 5.97 -3.28 -11.49
C GLU A 82 4.75 -3.68 -10.64
N THR A 83 4.44 -2.90 -9.59
CA THR A 83 3.32 -3.19 -8.69
C THR A 83 1.98 -3.21 -9.41
N TRP A 84 1.78 -2.33 -10.40
CA TRP A 84 0.52 -2.26 -11.15
C TRP A 84 0.60 -2.96 -12.51
N ARG A 85 1.78 -3.04 -13.14
CA ARG A 85 1.96 -3.71 -14.44
C ARG A 85 1.92 -5.22 -14.31
N MET A 86 2.56 -5.75 -13.29
CA MET A 86 2.71 -7.20 -13.04
C MET A 86 2.03 -7.62 -11.74
N GLY A 87 2.07 -6.77 -10.71
CA GLY A 87 1.56 -7.05 -9.39
C GLY A 87 0.05 -6.89 -9.24
N THR A 88 -0.39 -6.86 -8.00
CA THR A 88 -1.82 -6.81 -7.63
C THR A 88 -2.38 -5.40 -7.54
N ASN A 89 -1.57 -4.35 -7.78
CA ASN A 89 -1.97 -2.97 -7.59
C ASN A 89 -2.77 -2.41 -8.77
N GLU A 90 -3.78 -1.57 -8.46
CA GLU A 90 -4.55 -0.76 -9.41
C GLU A 90 -4.45 0.71 -9.03
N LEU A 91 -4.15 1.57 -10.01
CA LEU A 91 -4.07 3.02 -9.82
C LEU A 91 -5.43 3.64 -10.15
N VAL A 92 -6.07 4.23 -9.17
CA VAL A 92 -7.39 4.88 -9.35
C VAL A 92 -7.32 6.40 -9.22
N GLY A 93 -6.23 6.93 -8.67
CA GLY A 93 -6.11 8.36 -8.40
C GLY A 93 -7.19 8.84 -7.41
N GLU A 94 -7.63 10.07 -7.62
CA GLU A 94 -8.72 10.69 -6.83
C GLU A 94 -10.10 10.53 -7.51
N ASP A 95 -10.22 9.64 -8.49
CA ASP A 95 -11.48 9.42 -9.23
C ASP A 95 -12.43 8.50 -8.44
N PRO A 96 -13.56 9.01 -7.92
CA PRO A 96 -14.48 8.22 -7.13
C PRO A 96 -15.19 7.12 -7.94
N VAL A 97 -15.32 7.29 -9.25
CA VAL A 97 -15.95 6.29 -10.13
C VAL A 97 -15.01 5.10 -10.33
N LEU A 98 -13.72 5.38 -10.57
CA LEU A 98 -12.70 4.32 -10.68
C LEU A 98 -12.53 3.60 -9.34
N LEU A 99 -12.52 4.33 -8.22
CA LEU A 99 -12.45 3.74 -6.89
C LEU A 99 -13.64 2.80 -6.64
N ALA A 100 -14.86 3.26 -6.89
CA ALA A 100 -16.06 2.44 -6.70
C ALA A 100 -16.04 1.18 -7.56
N LYS A 101 -15.61 1.27 -8.81
CA LYS A 101 -15.46 0.12 -9.71
C LYS A 101 -14.40 -0.87 -9.20
N ALA A 102 -13.25 -0.37 -8.77
CA ALA A 102 -12.19 -1.21 -8.23
C ALA A 102 -12.65 -1.94 -6.96
N MET A 103 -13.35 -1.24 -6.06
CA MET A 103 -13.93 -1.84 -4.86
C MET A 103 -14.99 -2.92 -5.20
N ASP A 104 -15.85 -2.68 -6.17
CA ASP A 104 -16.84 -3.67 -6.61
C ASP A 104 -16.16 -4.95 -7.14
N THR A 105 -15.15 -4.79 -8.00
CA THR A 105 -14.32 -5.90 -8.50
C THR A 105 -13.64 -6.68 -7.35
N LEU A 106 -13.08 -5.96 -6.38
CA LEU A 106 -12.48 -6.55 -5.19
C LEU A 106 -13.49 -7.38 -4.39
N MET A 107 -14.67 -6.79 -4.14
CA MET A 107 -15.70 -7.43 -3.31
C MET A 107 -16.28 -8.69 -3.97
N LYS A 108 -16.36 -8.71 -5.29
CA LYS A 108 -16.78 -9.89 -6.09
C LYS A 108 -15.71 -10.98 -6.14
N GLY A 109 -14.48 -10.69 -5.75
CA GLY A 109 -13.36 -11.62 -5.84
C GLY A 109 -12.81 -11.79 -7.27
N GLU A 110 -13.08 -10.83 -8.13
CA GLU A 110 -12.68 -10.81 -9.55
C GLU A 110 -11.38 -10.01 -9.76
N TRP A 111 -10.57 -9.84 -8.70
CA TRP A 111 -9.33 -9.09 -8.77
C TRP A 111 -8.31 -9.77 -9.67
N LYS A 112 -7.51 -8.97 -10.36
CA LYS A 112 -6.43 -9.49 -11.19
C LYS A 112 -5.47 -10.34 -10.37
N ARG A 113 -4.97 -11.41 -10.96
CA ARG A 113 -3.86 -12.18 -10.40
C ARG A 113 -2.57 -11.43 -10.69
N GLY A 114 -1.90 -10.97 -9.64
CA GLY A 114 -0.57 -10.39 -9.77
C GLY A 114 0.49 -11.48 -9.84
N GLU A 115 1.62 -11.12 -10.47
CA GLU A 115 2.84 -11.91 -10.47
C GLU A 115 3.91 -11.18 -9.64
N LEU A 116 4.78 -11.94 -9.00
CA LEU A 116 5.91 -11.37 -8.28
C LEU A 116 6.94 -10.87 -9.32
N PRO A 117 7.33 -9.57 -9.30
CA PRO A 117 8.32 -9.07 -10.23
C PRO A 117 9.65 -9.81 -10.16
N GLU A 118 10.32 -9.92 -11.29
CA GLU A 118 11.62 -10.56 -11.37
C GLU A 118 12.61 -9.95 -10.37
N ARG A 119 13.37 -10.78 -9.69
CA ARG A 119 14.38 -10.42 -8.68
C ARG A 119 13.84 -9.88 -7.34
N TRP A 120 12.55 -9.99 -7.09
CA TRP A 120 11.98 -9.73 -5.77
C TRP A 120 12.11 -10.96 -4.84
N ASP A 121 13.30 -11.49 -4.76
CA ASP A 121 13.66 -12.78 -4.10
C ASP A 121 14.54 -12.60 -2.85
N GLY A 122 14.73 -11.34 -2.40
CA GLY A 122 15.55 -11.02 -1.22
C GLY A 122 17.08 -11.13 -1.44
N ARG A 123 17.55 -11.40 -2.67
CA ARG A 123 18.98 -11.63 -2.96
C ARG A 123 19.68 -10.42 -3.59
N THR A 124 19.13 -9.23 -3.45
CA THR A 124 19.69 -8.00 -4.03
C THR A 124 21.11 -7.71 -3.51
N ALA A 125 21.32 -7.85 -2.20
CA ALA A 125 22.64 -7.60 -1.60
C ALA A 125 23.72 -8.55 -2.17
N GLU A 126 23.41 -9.83 -2.38
CA GLU A 126 24.33 -10.79 -2.99
C GLU A 126 24.73 -10.37 -4.42
N ARG A 127 23.75 -9.94 -5.22
CA ARG A 127 24.01 -9.46 -6.59
C ARG A 127 24.87 -8.20 -6.62
N ILE A 128 24.60 -7.26 -5.72
CA ILE A 128 25.41 -6.04 -5.60
C ILE A 128 26.87 -6.40 -5.27
N VAL A 129 27.09 -7.26 -4.26
CA VAL A 129 28.44 -7.71 -3.89
C VAL A 129 29.12 -8.41 -5.07
N GLN A 130 28.44 -9.30 -5.77
CA GLN A 130 29.01 -9.95 -6.94
C GLN A 130 29.46 -8.97 -8.02
N ILE A 131 28.63 -7.96 -8.35
CA ILE A 131 28.98 -6.93 -9.34
C ILE A 131 30.18 -6.11 -8.89
N LEU A 132 30.24 -5.73 -7.61
CA LEU A 132 31.33 -4.91 -7.08
C LEU A 132 32.65 -5.68 -6.96
N THR A 133 32.62 -6.99 -6.78
CA THR A 133 33.80 -7.84 -6.61
C THR A 133 34.25 -8.55 -7.89
N SER A 134 33.39 -8.60 -8.91
CA SER A 134 33.79 -9.11 -10.23
C SER A 134 34.62 -8.07 -10.96
N LYS A 135 35.93 -8.22 -10.90
CA LYS A 135 36.92 -7.48 -11.71
C LYS A 135 37.38 -8.33 -12.87
#